data_f26f990903b608497e217b0bd0c2dc56
#
_entry.id   f26f990903b608497e217b0bd0c2dc56
#
_cell.length_a   1.000
_cell.length_b   1.000
_cell.length_c   1.000
_cell.angle_alpha   90.00
_cell.angle_beta   90.00
_cell.angle_gamma   90.00
#
_symmetry.space_group_name_H-M   'P 1'
#
loop_
_entity.id
_entity.type
_entity.pdbx_description
1 polymer ?
#
loop_
_entity_poly.entity_id
_entity_poly.type
_entity_poly.pdbx_seq_one_letter_code
_entity_poly.pdbx_strand_id
1 'polypeptide(L)'
;MRWSGKIIGGLLGFAAGPVGAAIGALLGHGYDVAEEERAGHGGSAAIGALLFETAFAVMGYLAKADGRVSPAEIDAARGIMRELHLDEANVRRAIDAHRRGRSPDYPIEAELARLRRLCGPRHDVLRVFLEIQVRAALAGNDLQGPVRSLLTGIAERLGFSAAEVLQLEAMLRLQQGRGWSAPTPAPGARLASGYAVLGVASSASDAEVKKAYRRQMSENHPDKLVSRGLPESMQDLAKEKTQRIREAYEVICADRGLR
;
A
#
# COMPACT_ATOMS: atom_id res chain seq x y z
N MET A 1 -12.39 3.41 24.83
CA MET A 1 -11.84 4.61 25.48
C MET A 1 -11.40 4.24 26.90
N ARG A 2 -10.11 4.18 27.14
CA ARG A 2 -9.57 3.97 28.50
C ARG A 2 -9.53 5.33 29.20
N TRP A 3 -10.20 5.43 30.32
CA TRP A 3 -10.33 6.69 31.10
C TRP A 3 -9.35 6.75 32.28
N SER A 4 -8.44 5.79 32.36
CA SER A 4 -7.56 5.61 33.52
C SER A 4 -6.64 6.79 33.79
N GLY A 5 -5.98 7.35 32.79
CA GLY A 5 -5.08 8.47 32.96
C GLY A 5 -5.78 9.77 33.36
N LYS A 6 -6.96 10.04 32.76
CA LYS A 6 -7.78 11.21 33.10
C LYS A 6 -8.29 11.17 34.53
N ILE A 7 -8.72 9.99 35.00
CA ILE A 7 -9.23 9.79 36.38
C ILE A 7 -8.09 9.91 37.37
N ILE A 8 -6.95 9.26 37.13
CA ILE A 8 -5.79 9.30 38.04
C ILE A 8 -5.18 10.69 38.06
N GLY A 9 -5.01 11.35 36.91
CA GLY A 9 -4.47 12.71 36.82
C GLY A 9 -5.38 13.74 37.47
N GLY A 10 -6.71 13.64 37.27
CA GLY A 10 -7.70 14.51 37.93
C GLY A 10 -7.74 14.31 39.46
N LEU A 11 -7.63 13.06 39.91
CA LEU A 11 -7.64 12.75 41.35
C LEU A 11 -6.39 13.27 42.08
N LEU A 12 -5.21 13.11 41.46
CA LEU A 12 -3.95 13.63 41.99
C LEU A 12 -3.89 15.16 41.95
N GLY A 13 -4.46 15.76 40.90
CA GLY A 13 -4.55 17.22 40.77
C GLY A 13 -5.54 17.87 41.73
N PHE A 14 -6.55 17.14 42.22
CA PHE A 14 -7.58 17.66 43.14
C PHE A 14 -7.01 18.10 44.47
N ALA A 15 -5.89 17.55 44.92
CA ALA A 15 -5.18 17.97 46.13
C ALA A 15 -4.62 19.42 46.04
N ALA A 16 -4.49 19.98 44.81
CA ALA A 16 -4.06 21.36 44.54
C ALA A 16 -5.22 22.29 44.16
N GLY A 17 -6.49 21.89 44.47
CA GLY A 17 -7.69 22.65 44.17
C GLY A 17 -8.27 22.46 42.77
N PRO A 18 -9.35 23.18 42.40
CA PRO A 18 -10.04 22.97 41.11
C PRO A 18 -9.18 23.22 39.89
N VAL A 19 -8.20 24.12 39.97
CA VAL A 19 -7.22 24.39 38.91
C VAL A 19 -6.23 23.22 38.78
N GLY A 20 -5.78 22.68 39.90
CA GLY A 20 -4.92 21.48 39.92
C GLY A 20 -5.61 20.25 39.37
N ALA A 21 -6.90 20.06 39.66
CA ALA A 21 -7.69 18.97 39.05
C ALA A 21 -7.83 19.13 37.55
N ALA A 22 -8.02 20.32 37.02
CA ALA A 22 -8.08 20.59 35.59
C ALA A 22 -6.72 20.31 34.89
N ILE A 23 -5.63 20.79 35.50
CA ILE A 23 -4.25 20.51 34.97
C ILE A 23 -3.92 19.03 35.05
N GLY A 24 -4.26 18.33 36.15
CA GLY A 24 -4.04 16.91 36.30
C GLY A 24 -4.85 16.07 35.30
N ALA A 25 -6.10 16.48 35.00
CA ALA A 25 -6.91 15.83 33.98
C ALA A 25 -6.35 16.05 32.55
N LEU A 26 -5.81 17.26 32.25
CA LEU A 26 -5.14 17.54 30.98
C LEU A 26 -3.85 16.75 30.80
N LEU A 27 -3.01 16.64 31.84
CA LEU A 27 -1.81 15.83 31.80
C LEU A 27 -2.12 14.33 31.70
N GLY A 28 -3.15 13.85 32.41
CA GLY A 28 -3.65 12.48 32.28
C GLY A 28 -4.23 12.17 30.91
N HIS A 29 -4.86 13.16 30.27
CA HIS A 29 -5.32 13.02 28.88
C HIS A 29 -4.14 12.86 27.90
N GLY A 30 -3.10 13.66 28.07
CA GLY A 30 -1.86 13.53 27.26
C GLY A 30 -1.20 12.16 27.43
N TYR A 31 -1.24 11.59 28.64
CA TYR A 31 -0.73 10.25 28.89
C TYR A 31 -1.55 9.16 28.20
N ASP A 32 -2.90 9.23 28.29
CA ASP A 32 -3.79 8.28 27.62
C ASP A 32 -3.62 8.32 26.10
N VAL A 33 -3.47 9.52 25.50
CA VAL A 33 -3.20 9.69 24.05
C VAL A 33 -1.85 9.12 23.66
N ALA A 34 -0.79 9.38 24.45
CA ALA A 34 0.56 8.86 24.18
C ALA A 34 0.63 7.33 24.31
N GLU A 35 -0.19 6.71 25.17
CA GLU A 35 -0.25 5.25 25.31
C GLU A 35 -1.06 4.61 24.17
N GLU A 36 -2.15 5.23 23.72
CA GLU A 36 -2.90 4.84 22.53
C GLU A 36 -2.05 4.97 21.25
N GLU A 37 -1.26 6.03 21.12
CA GLU A 37 -0.31 6.21 20.02
C GLU A 37 0.79 5.13 20.04
N ARG A 38 1.38 4.82 21.20
CA ARG A 38 2.40 3.76 21.34
C ARG A 38 1.83 2.38 21.03
N ALA A 39 0.61 2.06 21.47
CA ALA A 39 -0.07 0.82 21.13
C ALA A 39 -0.42 0.74 19.64
N GLY A 40 -0.82 1.85 19.03
CA GLY A 40 -1.06 1.98 17.60
C GLY A 40 0.21 1.81 16.77
N HIS A 41 1.33 2.43 17.18
CA HIS A 41 2.63 2.31 16.53
C HIS A 41 3.22 0.89 16.63
N GLY A 42 3.05 0.21 17.77
CA GLY A 42 3.50 -1.18 17.93
C GLY A 42 2.77 -2.12 16.97
N GLY A 43 1.45 -1.96 16.82
CA GLY A 43 0.65 -2.73 15.87
C GLY A 43 1.01 -2.40 14.41
N SER A 44 1.23 -1.13 14.11
CA SER A 44 1.62 -0.65 12.79
C SER A 44 3.00 -1.17 12.37
N ALA A 45 3.99 -1.13 13.26
CA ALA A 45 5.33 -1.67 13.00
C ALA A 45 5.31 -3.18 12.76
N ALA A 46 4.50 -3.94 13.51
CA ALA A 46 4.34 -5.38 13.30
C ALA A 46 3.69 -5.70 11.95
N ILE A 47 2.68 -4.91 11.53
CA ILE A 47 2.07 -5.02 10.20
C ILE A 47 3.12 -4.74 9.12
N GLY A 48 3.89 -3.64 9.27
CA GLY A 48 4.92 -3.25 8.32
C GLY A 48 6.00 -4.32 8.16
N ALA A 49 6.48 -4.89 9.25
CA ALA A 49 7.47 -5.98 9.21
C ALA A 49 6.92 -7.21 8.50
N LEU A 50 5.70 -7.64 8.83
CA LEU A 50 5.07 -8.79 8.19
C LEU A 50 4.78 -8.53 6.71
N LEU A 51 4.26 -7.34 6.37
CA LEU A 51 4.00 -6.93 4.98
C LEU A 51 5.26 -7.01 4.14
N PHE A 52 6.37 -6.45 4.65
CA PHE A 52 7.67 -6.48 3.98
C PHE A 52 8.14 -7.92 3.72
N GLU A 53 8.21 -8.73 4.76
CA GLU A 53 8.65 -10.13 4.66
C GLU A 53 7.78 -10.93 3.70
N THR A 54 6.45 -10.82 3.84
CA THR A 54 5.50 -11.55 3.00
C THR A 54 5.56 -11.07 1.55
N ALA A 55 5.77 -9.76 1.28
CA ALA A 55 5.86 -9.24 -0.07
C ALA A 55 7.02 -9.88 -0.84
N PHE A 56 8.22 -9.92 -0.28
CA PHE A 56 9.37 -10.53 -0.94
C PHE A 56 9.30 -12.06 -0.98
N ALA A 57 8.74 -12.71 0.03
CA ALA A 57 8.53 -14.15 0.01
C ALA A 57 7.51 -14.56 -1.07
N VAL A 58 6.41 -13.82 -1.24
CA VAL A 58 5.42 -14.08 -2.30
C VAL A 58 6.00 -13.82 -3.69
N MET A 59 6.85 -12.81 -3.88
CA MET A 59 7.59 -12.67 -5.14
C MET A 59 8.43 -13.91 -5.46
N GLY A 60 9.14 -14.45 -4.46
CA GLY A 60 9.91 -15.69 -4.62
C GLY A 60 9.03 -16.91 -4.93
N TYR A 61 7.86 -16.99 -4.32
CA TYR A 61 6.87 -18.05 -4.58
C TYR A 61 6.32 -17.97 -6.01
N LEU A 62 5.98 -16.79 -6.48
CA LEU A 62 5.51 -16.55 -7.85
C LEU A 62 6.59 -16.82 -8.89
N ALA A 63 7.84 -16.41 -8.62
CA ALA A 63 8.98 -16.65 -9.51
C ALA A 63 9.32 -18.13 -9.70
N LYS A 64 8.81 -19.02 -8.86
CA LYS A 64 8.97 -20.46 -9.00
C LYS A 64 7.81 -21.14 -9.71
N ALA A 65 6.75 -20.41 -10.05
CA ALA A 65 5.50 -20.97 -10.55
C ALA A 65 5.66 -21.79 -11.86
N ASP A 66 6.63 -21.43 -12.68
CA ASP A 66 6.97 -22.13 -13.93
C ASP A 66 8.13 -23.13 -13.79
N GLY A 67 8.57 -23.39 -12.56
CA GLY A 67 9.59 -24.40 -12.21
C GLY A 67 11.03 -23.91 -12.19
N ARG A 68 11.34 -22.77 -12.80
CA ARG A 68 12.69 -22.16 -12.81
C ARG A 68 12.62 -20.66 -12.65
N VAL A 69 13.42 -20.13 -11.72
CA VAL A 69 13.55 -18.68 -11.55
C VAL A 69 14.39 -18.13 -12.70
N SER A 70 13.80 -17.27 -13.49
CA SER A 70 14.48 -16.61 -14.61
C SER A 70 15.35 -15.43 -14.14
N PRO A 71 16.39 -15.04 -14.91
CA PRO A 71 17.13 -13.80 -14.64
C PRO A 71 16.21 -12.56 -14.59
N ALA A 72 15.18 -12.51 -15.44
CA ALA A 72 14.22 -11.40 -15.48
C ALA A 72 13.43 -11.26 -14.16
N GLU A 73 13.03 -12.36 -13.55
CA GLU A 73 12.33 -12.34 -12.25
C GLU A 73 13.25 -11.92 -11.10
N ILE A 74 14.53 -12.28 -11.14
CA ILE A 74 15.53 -11.80 -10.18
C ILE A 74 15.72 -10.29 -10.35
N ASP A 75 15.82 -9.81 -11.59
CA ASP A 75 15.99 -8.38 -11.88
C ASP A 75 14.73 -7.59 -11.57
N ALA A 76 13.54 -8.17 -11.73
CA ALA A 76 12.28 -7.58 -11.28
C ALA A 76 12.26 -7.37 -9.76
N ALA A 77 12.62 -8.38 -8.97
CA ALA A 77 12.72 -8.26 -7.52
C ALA A 77 13.77 -7.21 -7.10
N ARG A 78 14.92 -7.17 -7.77
CA ARG A 78 15.95 -6.13 -7.56
C ARG A 78 15.45 -4.74 -7.97
N GLY A 79 14.64 -4.64 -9.02
CA GLY A 79 13.96 -3.42 -9.44
C GLY A 79 13.08 -2.86 -8.33
N ILE A 80 12.23 -3.69 -7.75
CA ILE A 80 11.40 -3.32 -6.59
C ILE A 80 12.26 -2.88 -5.38
N MET A 81 13.35 -3.58 -5.06
CA MET A 81 14.25 -3.17 -3.98
C MET A 81 14.84 -1.77 -4.21
N ARG A 82 15.18 -1.44 -5.46
CA ARG A 82 15.68 -0.11 -5.85
C ARG A 82 14.60 0.96 -5.78
N GLU A 83 13.39 0.66 -6.26
CA GLU A 83 12.23 1.57 -6.18
C GLU A 83 11.87 1.89 -4.72
N LEU A 84 12.05 0.92 -3.82
CA LEU A 84 11.81 1.08 -2.38
C LEU A 84 12.99 1.74 -1.64
N HIS A 85 14.06 2.11 -2.33
CA HIS A 85 15.28 2.71 -1.76
C HIS A 85 15.80 1.96 -0.53
N LEU A 86 15.79 0.60 -0.59
CA LEU A 86 16.18 -0.23 0.54
C LEU A 86 17.66 -0.04 0.87
N ASP A 87 17.94 0.12 2.17
CA ASP A 87 19.31 0.04 2.68
C ASP A 87 19.84 -1.41 2.61
N GLU A 88 21.14 -1.60 2.85
CA GLU A 88 21.78 -2.91 2.76
C GLU A 88 21.17 -3.97 3.69
N ALA A 89 20.72 -3.57 4.89
CA ALA A 89 20.12 -4.49 5.85
C ALA A 89 18.76 -4.99 5.34
N ASN A 90 17.92 -4.09 4.83
CA ASN A 90 16.63 -4.42 4.24
C ASN A 90 16.78 -5.17 2.90
N VAL A 91 17.81 -4.87 2.09
CA VAL A 91 18.12 -5.67 0.89
C VAL A 91 18.45 -7.12 1.26
N ARG A 92 19.28 -7.35 2.30
CA ARG A 92 19.56 -8.72 2.78
C ARG A 92 18.29 -9.42 3.25
N ARG A 93 17.46 -8.77 4.04
CA ARG A 93 16.17 -9.30 4.51
C ARG A 93 15.23 -9.64 3.34
N ALA A 94 15.15 -8.78 2.34
CA ALA A 94 14.35 -8.99 1.13
C ALA A 94 14.83 -10.22 0.34
N ILE A 95 16.14 -10.39 0.16
CA ILE A 95 16.74 -11.55 -0.50
C ILE A 95 16.43 -12.83 0.27
N ASP A 96 16.57 -12.82 1.59
CA ASP A 96 16.29 -13.98 2.43
C ASP A 96 14.81 -14.34 2.42
N ALA A 97 13.91 -13.36 2.48
CA ALA A 97 12.47 -13.57 2.34
C ALA A 97 12.14 -14.16 0.95
N HIS A 98 12.67 -13.60 -0.12
CA HIS A 98 12.50 -14.11 -1.49
C HIS A 98 12.99 -15.56 -1.62
N ARG A 99 14.14 -15.88 -1.00
CA ARG A 99 14.67 -17.25 -0.98
C ARG A 99 13.74 -18.21 -0.22
N ARG A 100 13.21 -17.80 0.94
CA ARG A 100 12.23 -18.60 1.69
C ARG A 100 10.98 -18.88 0.86
N GLY A 101 10.45 -17.89 0.16
CA GLY A 101 9.27 -18.04 -0.71
C GLY A 101 9.45 -19.07 -1.82
N ARG A 102 10.69 -19.30 -2.29
CA ARG A 102 11.00 -20.32 -3.30
C ARG A 102 11.07 -21.75 -2.74
N SER A 103 11.06 -21.93 -1.42
CA SER A 103 11.03 -23.27 -0.83
C SER A 103 9.78 -24.05 -1.28
N PRO A 104 9.89 -25.35 -1.60
CA PRO A 104 8.72 -26.19 -1.86
C PRO A 104 7.71 -26.19 -0.72
N ASP A 105 8.20 -26.08 0.50
CA ASP A 105 7.42 -26.17 1.73
C ASP A 105 6.99 -24.77 2.25
N TYR A 106 7.10 -23.71 1.42
CA TYR A 106 6.69 -22.39 1.83
C TYR A 106 5.18 -22.34 2.13
N PRO A 107 4.76 -22.00 3.37
CA PRO A 107 3.37 -22.11 3.80
C PRO A 107 2.54 -20.89 3.37
N ILE A 108 2.42 -20.68 2.05
CA ILE A 108 1.79 -19.49 1.45
C ILE A 108 0.40 -19.20 2.04
N GLU A 109 -0.43 -20.23 2.24
CA GLU A 109 -1.78 -20.11 2.77
C GLU A 109 -1.79 -19.52 4.20
N ALA A 110 -0.89 -20.04 5.06
CA ALA A 110 -0.77 -19.60 6.44
C ALA A 110 -0.25 -18.16 6.53
N GLU A 111 0.72 -17.80 5.69
CA GLU A 111 1.30 -16.45 5.65
C GLU A 111 0.30 -15.41 5.15
N LEU A 112 -0.47 -15.71 4.08
CA LEU A 112 -1.53 -14.83 3.59
C LEU A 112 -2.65 -14.67 4.64
N ALA A 113 -3.06 -15.77 5.29
CA ALA A 113 -4.06 -15.72 6.35
C ALA A 113 -3.58 -14.89 7.55
N ARG A 114 -2.29 -14.99 7.90
CA ARG A 114 -1.65 -14.18 8.94
C ARG A 114 -1.64 -12.71 8.56
N LEU A 115 -1.21 -12.38 7.34
CA LEU A 115 -1.19 -11.02 6.82
C LEU A 115 -2.59 -10.40 6.83
N ARG A 116 -3.60 -11.12 6.31
CA ARG A 116 -4.99 -10.67 6.29
C ARG A 116 -5.53 -10.41 7.69
N ARG A 117 -5.27 -11.30 8.65
CA ARG A 117 -5.71 -11.12 10.05
C ARG A 117 -5.07 -9.90 10.70
N LEU A 118 -3.77 -9.71 10.49
CA LEU A 118 -3.05 -8.59 11.10
C LEU A 118 -3.45 -7.25 10.49
N CYS A 119 -3.65 -7.20 9.18
CA CYS A 119 -4.16 -6.00 8.50
C CYS A 119 -5.62 -5.71 8.87
N GLY A 120 -6.44 -6.74 9.16
CA GLY A 120 -7.85 -6.55 9.49
C GLY A 120 -8.59 -5.75 8.43
N PRO A 121 -9.26 -4.61 8.79
CA PRO A 121 -10.03 -3.80 7.84
C PRO A 121 -9.16 -2.86 6.98
N ARG A 122 -7.83 -2.97 7.03
CA ARG A 122 -6.90 -2.09 6.29
C ARG A 122 -6.71 -2.58 4.85
N HIS A 123 -7.77 -2.56 4.08
CA HIS A 123 -7.76 -2.97 2.67
C HIS A 123 -6.79 -2.15 1.82
N ASP A 124 -6.57 -0.89 2.16
CA ASP A 124 -5.62 0.01 1.52
C ASP A 124 -4.17 -0.51 1.61
N VAL A 125 -3.76 -1.01 2.77
CA VAL A 125 -2.42 -1.61 2.97
C VAL A 125 -2.27 -2.91 2.17
N LEU A 126 -3.29 -3.78 2.18
CA LEU A 126 -3.30 -5.01 1.38
C LEU A 126 -3.28 -4.70 -0.14
N ARG A 127 -3.90 -3.60 -0.57
CA ARG A 127 -3.87 -3.15 -1.96
C ARG A 127 -2.46 -2.74 -2.40
N VAL A 128 -1.70 -2.04 -1.54
CA VAL A 128 -0.27 -1.74 -1.82
C VAL A 128 0.53 -3.04 -1.96
N PHE A 129 0.31 -4.01 -1.07
CA PHE A 129 0.92 -5.33 -1.18
C PHE A 129 0.64 -5.97 -2.55
N LEU A 130 -0.63 -6.02 -2.95
CA LEU A 130 -1.04 -6.61 -4.24
C LEU A 130 -0.42 -5.85 -5.42
N GLU A 131 -0.37 -4.52 -5.38
CA GLU A 131 0.27 -3.69 -6.41
C GLU A 131 1.73 -4.03 -6.60
N ILE A 132 2.48 -4.23 -5.52
CA ILE A 132 3.88 -4.66 -5.56
C ILE A 132 4.01 -6.03 -6.25
N GLN A 133 3.11 -6.99 -5.93
CA GLN A 133 3.14 -8.31 -6.55
C GLN A 133 2.85 -8.25 -8.06
N VAL A 134 1.83 -7.48 -8.47
CA VAL A 134 1.48 -7.29 -9.90
C VAL A 134 2.64 -6.62 -10.65
N ARG A 135 3.28 -5.59 -10.08
CA ARG A 135 4.46 -4.94 -10.67
C ARG A 135 5.61 -5.92 -10.90
N ALA A 136 5.95 -6.69 -9.86
CA ALA A 136 7.03 -7.66 -9.95
C ALA A 136 6.74 -8.73 -11.02
N ALA A 137 5.51 -9.24 -11.07
CA ALA A 137 5.10 -10.24 -12.05
C ALA A 137 5.09 -9.69 -13.49
N LEU A 138 4.64 -8.45 -13.69
CA LEU A 138 4.69 -7.79 -15.00
C LEU A 138 6.14 -7.59 -15.48
N ALA A 139 7.05 -7.20 -14.60
CA ALA A 139 8.44 -6.99 -14.94
C ALA A 139 9.21 -8.31 -15.16
N GLY A 140 8.81 -9.40 -14.48
CA GLY A 140 9.50 -10.69 -14.53
C GLY A 140 9.09 -11.55 -15.72
N ASN A 141 7.79 -11.77 -15.92
CA ASN A 141 7.27 -12.67 -16.96
C ASN A 141 6.00 -12.15 -17.66
N ASP A 142 5.76 -10.84 -17.60
CA ASP A 142 4.57 -10.19 -18.17
C ASP A 142 3.24 -10.76 -17.64
N LEU A 143 3.24 -11.29 -16.43
CA LEU A 143 2.07 -11.87 -15.77
C LEU A 143 1.39 -12.97 -16.61
N GLN A 144 2.18 -13.88 -17.17
CA GLN A 144 1.69 -14.95 -18.04
C GLN A 144 1.61 -16.32 -17.32
N GLY A 145 0.92 -17.27 -17.95
CA GLY A 145 0.86 -18.66 -17.53
C GLY A 145 0.40 -18.86 -16.08
N PRO A 146 1.07 -19.79 -15.36
CA PRO A 146 0.70 -20.12 -13.97
C PRO A 146 0.77 -18.95 -13.00
N VAL A 147 1.65 -17.96 -13.23
CA VAL A 147 1.82 -16.80 -12.37
C VAL A 147 0.52 -15.99 -12.26
N ARG A 148 -0.22 -15.80 -13.36
CA ARG A 148 -1.50 -15.12 -13.37
C ARG A 148 -2.52 -15.81 -12.46
N SER A 149 -2.67 -17.13 -12.60
CA SER A 149 -3.62 -17.90 -11.80
C SER A 149 -3.27 -17.88 -10.32
N LEU A 150 -1.98 -18.03 -9.99
CA LEU A 150 -1.50 -17.96 -8.60
C LEU A 150 -1.72 -16.57 -8.00
N LEU A 151 -1.40 -15.50 -8.73
CA LEU A 151 -1.59 -14.14 -8.26
C LEU A 151 -3.07 -13.81 -8.03
N THR A 152 -3.96 -14.26 -8.93
CA THR A 152 -5.41 -14.12 -8.74
C THR A 152 -5.87 -14.85 -7.48
N GLY A 153 -5.43 -16.09 -7.27
CA GLY A 153 -5.74 -16.84 -6.05
C GLY A 153 -5.20 -16.20 -4.77
N ILE A 154 -4.02 -15.59 -4.83
CA ILE A 154 -3.46 -14.80 -3.69
C ILE A 154 -4.36 -13.59 -3.42
N ALA A 155 -4.76 -12.86 -4.45
CA ALA A 155 -5.62 -11.68 -4.32
C ALA A 155 -6.98 -12.04 -3.70
N GLU A 156 -7.61 -13.13 -4.14
CA GLU A 156 -8.88 -13.63 -3.59
C GLU A 156 -8.77 -13.96 -2.10
N ARG A 157 -7.67 -14.62 -1.67
CA ARG A 157 -7.43 -14.91 -0.24
C ARG A 157 -7.27 -13.64 0.59
N LEU A 158 -6.75 -12.59 0.00
CA LEU A 158 -6.63 -11.27 0.64
C LEU A 158 -7.93 -10.45 0.58
N GLY A 159 -8.95 -10.93 -0.13
CA GLY A 159 -10.28 -10.32 -0.22
C GLY A 159 -10.46 -9.38 -1.40
N PHE A 160 -9.64 -9.53 -2.45
CA PHE A 160 -9.79 -8.82 -3.73
C PHE A 160 -10.46 -9.72 -4.76
N SER A 161 -11.28 -9.13 -5.62
CA SER A 161 -11.89 -9.81 -6.75
C SER A 161 -10.93 -9.93 -7.94
N ALA A 162 -11.19 -10.88 -8.83
CA ALA A 162 -10.44 -10.99 -10.09
C ALA A 162 -10.55 -9.71 -10.94
N ALA A 163 -11.68 -9.00 -10.89
CA ALA A 163 -11.88 -7.74 -11.59
C ALA A 163 -10.95 -6.63 -11.08
N GLU A 164 -10.71 -6.56 -9.76
CA GLU A 164 -9.75 -5.60 -9.17
C GLU A 164 -8.31 -5.92 -9.58
N VAL A 165 -7.95 -7.19 -9.69
CA VAL A 165 -6.63 -7.60 -10.21
C VAL A 165 -6.44 -7.17 -11.65
N LEU A 166 -7.45 -7.40 -12.53
CA LEU A 166 -7.42 -6.99 -13.93
C LEU A 166 -7.34 -5.47 -14.07
N GLN A 167 -8.09 -4.72 -13.26
CA GLN A 167 -8.04 -3.27 -13.25
C GLN A 167 -6.65 -2.76 -12.84
N LEU A 168 -6.07 -3.36 -11.81
CA LEU A 168 -4.74 -3.02 -11.33
C LEU A 168 -3.67 -3.33 -12.38
N GLU A 169 -3.74 -4.50 -13.02
CA GLU A 169 -2.87 -4.89 -14.13
C GLU A 169 -2.95 -3.88 -15.28
N ALA A 170 -4.17 -3.57 -15.76
CA ALA A 170 -4.36 -2.64 -16.85
C ALA A 170 -3.77 -1.25 -16.54
N MET A 171 -3.97 -0.77 -15.31
CA MET A 171 -3.40 0.49 -14.84
C MET A 171 -1.87 0.46 -14.85
N LEU A 172 -1.25 -0.62 -14.37
CA LEU A 172 0.21 -0.76 -14.30
C LEU A 172 0.84 -0.93 -15.70
N ARG A 173 0.18 -1.66 -16.62
CA ARG A 173 0.63 -1.76 -18.03
C ARG A 173 0.63 -0.41 -18.74
N LEU A 174 -0.41 0.40 -18.53
CA LEU A 174 -0.45 1.77 -19.05
C LEU A 174 0.69 2.64 -18.50
N GLN A 175 1.17 2.37 -17.30
CA GLN A 175 2.30 3.06 -16.69
C GLN A 175 3.65 2.58 -17.26
N GLN A 176 3.84 1.29 -17.48
CA GLN A 176 5.08 0.71 -18.04
C GLN A 176 5.30 1.12 -19.50
N GLY A 177 4.24 1.22 -20.33
CA GLY A 177 4.30 1.72 -21.71
C GLY A 177 4.72 3.19 -21.82
N ARG A 178 4.86 3.90 -20.70
CA ARG A 178 5.32 5.28 -20.58
C ARG A 178 6.73 5.39 -20.02
N GLY A 179 7.63 4.48 -20.39
CA GLY A 179 9.05 4.58 -20.04
C GLY A 179 9.55 6.01 -20.26
N TRP A 180 10.45 6.48 -19.42
CA TRP A 180 11.03 7.83 -19.32
C TRP A 180 11.50 8.48 -20.64
N SER A 181 11.48 7.76 -21.75
CA SER A 181 11.87 8.21 -23.10
C SER A 181 10.74 8.15 -24.12
N ALA A 182 9.48 7.90 -23.72
CA ALA A 182 8.38 7.90 -24.67
C ALA A 182 8.00 9.33 -25.08
N PRO A 183 7.68 9.58 -26.37
CA PRO A 183 7.15 10.88 -26.83
C PRO A 183 5.93 11.24 -25.99
N THR A 184 5.77 12.52 -25.68
CA THR A 184 4.60 13.03 -24.93
C THR A 184 3.32 12.43 -25.54
N PRO A 185 2.51 11.67 -24.78
CA PRO A 185 1.33 11.04 -25.33
C PRO A 185 0.40 12.08 -25.93
N ALA A 186 -0.25 11.75 -27.04
CA ALA A 186 -1.26 12.61 -27.64
C ALA A 186 -2.28 13.06 -26.56
N PRO A 187 -2.80 14.29 -26.60
CA PRO A 187 -3.68 14.85 -25.58
C PRO A 187 -4.84 13.90 -25.18
N GLY A 188 -5.45 13.22 -26.15
CA GLY A 188 -6.52 12.25 -25.89
C GLY A 188 -6.07 11.00 -25.12
N ALA A 189 -4.82 10.54 -25.30
CA ALA A 189 -4.28 9.39 -24.54
C ALA A 189 -3.98 9.77 -23.09
N ARG A 190 -3.56 11.01 -22.81
CA ARG A 190 -3.37 11.51 -21.45
C ARG A 190 -4.69 11.61 -20.71
N LEU A 191 -5.72 12.10 -21.38
CA LEU A 191 -7.06 12.23 -20.80
C LEU A 191 -7.67 10.87 -20.48
N ALA A 192 -7.64 9.92 -21.42
CA ALA A 192 -8.12 8.56 -21.19
C ALA A 192 -7.42 7.89 -20.00
N SER A 193 -6.10 8.11 -19.89
CA SER A 193 -5.33 7.62 -18.74
C SER A 193 -5.72 8.32 -17.43
N GLY A 194 -6.05 9.60 -17.46
CA GLY A 194 -6.52 10.33 -16.28
C GLY A 194 -7.79 9.70 -15.71
N TYR A 195 -8.78 9.41 -16.56
CA TYR A 195 -10.01 8.71 -16.14
C TYR A 195 -9.73 7.31 -15.59
N ALA A 196 -8.83 6.55 -16.22
CA ALA A 196 -8.44 5.23 -15.75
C ALA A 196 -7.76 5.28 -14.36
N VAL A 197 -6.88 6.26 -14.12
CA VAL A 197 -6.21 6.46 -12.82
C VAL A 197 -7.23 6.78 -11.73
N LEU A 198 -8.23 7.62 -12.00
CA LEU A 198 -9.28 7.92 -11.03
C LEU A 198 -10.31 6.78 -10.88
N GLY A 199 -10.30 5.80 -11.80
CA GLY A 199 -11.24 4.68 -11.80
C GLY A 199 -12.68 5.12 -12.12
N VAL A 200 -12.84 6.05 -13.06
CA VAL A 200 -14.13 6.54 -13.54
C VAL A 200 -14.22 6.50 -15.06
N ALA A 201 -15.43 6.41 -15.60
CA ALA A 201 -15.66 6.48 -17.05
C ALA A 201 -15.40 7.91 -17.56
N SER A 202 -15.04 8.05 -18.83
CA SER A 202 -14.90 9.37 -19.48
C SER A 202 -16.22 10.16 -19.54
N SER A 203 -17.36 9.45 -19.45
CA SER A 203 -18.70 10.02 -19.36
C SER A 203 -19.15 10.39 -17.95
N ALA A 204 -18.32 10.14 -16.91
CA ALA A 204 -18.66 10.45 -15.52
C ALA A 204 -18.89 11.97 -15.35
N SER A 205 -19.84 12.35 -14.50
CA SER A 205 -20.11 13.73 -14.15
C SER A 205 -18.94 14.36 -13.37
N ASP A 206 -18.86 15.68 -13.36
CA ASP A 206 -17.83 16.41 -12.60
C ASP A 206 -17.89 16.12 -11.10
N ALA A 207 -19.09 15.89 -10.56
CA ALA A 207 -19.28 15.49 -9.17
C ALA A 207 -18.69 14.09 -8.89
N GLU A 208 -18.86 13.15 -9.81
CA GLU A 208 -18.28 11.81 -9.71
C GLU A 208 -16.77 11.85 -9.83
N VAL A 209 -16.22 12.64 -10.74
CA VAL A 209 -14.77 12.85 -10.88
C VAL A 209 -14.18 13.44 -9.60
N LYS A 210 -14.77 14.51 -9.04
CA LYS A 210 -14.35 15.11 -7.77
C LYS A 210 -14.45 14.12 -6.60
N LYS A 211 -15.51 13.32 -6.54
CA LYS A 211 -15.70 12.29 -5.52
C LYS A 211 -14.64 11.21 -5.62
N ALA A 212 -14.35 10.72 -6.83
CA ALA A 212 -13.32 9.72 -7.09
C ALA A 212 -11.93 10.24 -6.70
N TYR A 213 -11.57 11.47 -7.10
CA TYR A 213 -10.32 12.12 -6.72
C TYR A 213 -10.14 12.17 -5.19
N ARG A 214 -11.15 12.70 -4.45
CA ARG A 214 -11.08 12.78 -2.98
C ARG A 214 -10.92 11.40 -2.33
N ARG A 215 -11.65 10.41 -2.82
CA ARG A 215 -11.55 9.03 -2.35
C ARG A 215 -10.15 8.48 -2.59
N GLN A 216 -9.64 8.55 -3.82
CA GLN A 216 -8.31 8.04 -4.19
C GLN A 216 -7.20 8.74 -3.40
N MET A 217 -7.24 10.06 -3.24
CA MET A 217 -6.30 10.81 -2.41
C MET A 217 -6.34 10.37 -0.94
N SER A 218 -7.54 10.20 -0.36
CA SER A 218 -7.69 9.77 1.01
C SER A 218 -7.23 8.32 1.25
N GLU A 219 -7.46 7.42 0.29
CA GLU A 219 -7.09 6.00 0.40
C GLU A 219 -5.58 5.79 0.24
N ASN A 220 -4.91 6.63 -0.56
CA ASN A 220 -3.50 6.46 -0.90
C ASN A 220 -2.58 7.49 -0.22
N HIS A 221 -3.08 8.29 0.74
CA HIS A 221 -2.27 9.28 1.44
C HIS A 221 -1.14 8.60 2.22
N PRO A 222 0.15 9.02 2.04
CA PRO A 222 1.29 8.37 2.67
C PRO A 222 1.15 8.27 4.19
N ASP A 223 0.82 9.37 4.87
CA ASP A 223 0.71 9.41 6.33
C ASP A 223 -0.36 8.45 6.85
N LYS A 224 -1.50 8.36 6.14
CA LYS A 224 -2.57 7.44 6.48
C LYS A 224 -2.17 5.98 6.30
N LEU A 225 -1.42 5.66 5.24
CA LEU A 225 -0.93 4.31 5.00
C LEU A 225 0.14 3.92 6.03
N VAL A 226 1.06 4.82 6.37
CA VAL A 226 2.06 4.60 7.41
C VAL A 226 1.42 4.40 8.78
N SER A 227 0.48 5.24 9.18
CA SER A 227 -0.26 5.06 10.43
C SER A 227 -1.04 3.75 10.49
N ARG A 228 -1.35 3.15 9.33
CA ARG A 228 -2.01 1.84 9.20
C ARG A 228 -1.06 0.67 9.02
N GLY A 229 0.25 0.91 9.03
CA GLY A 229 1.27 -0.12 9.00
C GLY A 229 1.97 -0.33 7.68
N LEU A 230 1.87 0.62 6.74
CA LEU A 230 2.75 0.59 5.58
C LEU A 230 4.20 0.84 6.05
N PRO A 231 5.18 -0.02 5.69
CA PRO A 231 6.58 0.21 6.02
C PRO A 231 7.07 1.56 5.50
N GLU A 232 7.95 2.22 6.24
CA GLU A 232 8.56 3.47 5.79
C GLU A 232 9.28 3.30 4.44
N SER A 233 9.94 2.16 4.23
CA SER A 233 10.57 1.81 2.94
C SER A 233 9.58 1.71 1.76
N MET A 234 8.29 1.64 2.00
CA MET A 234 7.23 1.62 0.98
C MET A 234 6.49 2.96 0.86
N GLN A 235 6.89 3.98 1.62
CA GLN A 235 6.23 5.28 1.66
C GLN A 235 6.33 6.03 0.32
N ASP A 236 7.44 5.86 -0.40
CA ASP A 236 7.66 6.52 -1.68
C ASP A 236 6.71 6.02 -2.77
N LEU A 237 6.31 4.75 -2.73
CA LEU A 237 5.23 4.25 -3.60
C LEU A 237 3.90 4.97 -3.36
N ALA A 238 3.57 5.25 -2.10
CA ALA A 238 2.35 5.99 -1.77
C ALA A 238 2.43 7.46 -2.22
N LYS A 239 3.60 8.10 -2.08
CA LYS A 239 3.83 9.48 -2.59
C LYS A 239 3.70 9.53 -4.10
N GLU A 240 4.36 8.62 -4.81
CA GLU A 240 4.27 8.52 -6.27
C GLU A 240 2.83 8.33 -6.74
N LYS A 241 2.08 7.48 -6.05
CA LYS A 241 0.67 7.23 -6.37
C LYS A 241 -0.22 8.45 -6.15
N THR A 242 -0.04 9.16 -5.03
CA THR A 242 -0.79 10.40 -4.77
C THR A 242 -0.45 11.49 -5.77
N GLN A 243 0.81 11.60 -6.20
CA GLN A 243 1.21 12.52 -7.24
C GLN A 243 0.50 12.21 -8.57
N ARG A 244 0.46 10.95 -8.99
CA ARG A 244 -0.25 10.52 -10.20
C ARG A 244 -1.75 10.77 -10.14
N ILE A 245 -2.39 10.54 -8.98
CA ILE A 245 -3.81 10.85 -8.79
C ILE A 245 -4.06 12.35 -8.98
N ARG A 246 -3.17 13.20 -8.48
CA ARG A 246 -3.25 14.65 -8.65
C ARG A 246 -3.11 15.05 -10.11
N GLU A 247 -2.08 14.58 -10.79
CA GLU A 247 -1.84 14.83 -12.21
C GLU A 247 -3.01 14.37 -13.09
N ALA A 248 -3.57 13.20 -12.80
CA ALA A 248 -4.75 12.68 -13.51
C ALA A 248 -5.95 13.61 -13.35
N TYR A 249 -6.20 14.11 -12.14
CA TYR A 249 -7.28 15.05 -11.87
C TYR A 249 -7.05 16.39 -12.56
N GLU A 250 -5.83 16.93 -12.54
CA GLU A 250 -5.46 18.18 -13.22
C GLU A 250 -5.68 18.09 -14.73
N VAL A 251 -5.31 16.97 -15.36
CA VAL A 251 -5.55 16.74 -16.80
C VAL A 251 -7.04 16.75 -17.14
N ILE A 252 -7.86 16.09 -16.31
CA ILE A 252 -9.32 16.06 -16.51
C ILE A 252 -9.93 17.46 -16.29
N CYS A 253 -9.48 18.17 -15.25
CA CYS A 253 -9.94 19.52 -14.98
C CYS A 253 -9.61 20.48 -16.13
N ALA A 254 -8.41 20.40 -16.69
CA ALA A 254 -7.99 21.22 -17.82
C ALA A 254 -8.85 20.96 -19.07
N ASP A 255 -9.16 19.71 -19.37
CA ASP A 255 -10.01 19.32 -20.50
C ASP A 255 -11.46 19.78 -20.35
N ARG A 256 -12.00 19.69 -19.12
CA ARG A 256 -13.40 20.07 -18.82
C ARG A 256 -13.58 21.53 -18.42
N GLY A 257 -12.52 22.33 -18.35
CA GLY A 257 -12.59 23.71 -17.87
C GLY A 257 -13.02 23.85 -16.40
N LEU A 258 -12.76 22.82 -15.57
CA LEU A 258 -13.06 22.84 -14.15
C LEU A 258 -11.98 23.63 -13.38
N ARG A 259 -12.41 24.44 -12.41
CA ARG A 259 -11.53 25.17 -11.49
C ARG A 259 -11.57 24.56 -10.11
#